data_292255b68257bf9480b398c1489a68f1
#
_entry.id   292255b68257bf9480b398c1489a68f1
#
_cell.length_a   1.000
_cell.length_b   1.000
_cell.length_c   1.000
_cell.angle_alpha   90.00
_cell.angle_beta   90.00
_cell.angle_gamma   90.00
#
_symmetry.space_group_name_H-M   'P 1'
#
loop_
_entity.id
_entity.type
_entity.pdbx_description
1 polymer ?
#
loop_
_entity_poly.entity_id
_entity_poly.type
_entity_poly.pdbx_seq_one_letter_code
_entity_poly.pdbx_strand_id
1 'polypeptide(L)'
;KLTGYYKYIPKSVNRGGHGELTNGKMDKCSIYIALCKWSSRFRVNTQTGTFVDLNSSDIIAYGELSDAEASRTDMKEYEKFEIDIKYRNLTTEPTYILIVASASKYGDYFTGGEGSSLYIDEFELGFDYNAASFTNE
;
A
#
# COMPACT_ATOMS: atom_id res chain seq x y z
N LYS A 1 -8.45 8.56 -6.15
CA LYS A 1 -6.97 8.53 -6.25
C LYS A 1 -6.36 8.97 -4.93
N LEU A 2 -5.30 8.31 -4.52
CA LEU A 2 -4.47 8.72 -3.40
C LEU A 2 -3.21 9.35 -3.94
N THR A 3 -2.90 10.55 -3.49
CA THR A 3 -1.64 11.23 -3.83
C THR A 3 -0.84 11.51 -2.58
N GLY A 4 0.44 11.77 -2.75
CA GLY A 4 1.32 12.12 -1.65
C GLY A 4 2.75 12.23 -2.13
N TYR A 5 3.64 12.37 -1.18
CA TYR A 5 5.09 12.39 -1.43
C TYR A 5 5.75 11.32 -0.61
N TYR A 6 6.76 10.69 -1.19
CA TYR A 6 7.52 9.66 -0.50
C TYR A 6 8.99 9.74 -0.85
N LYS A 7 9.82 9.19 0.01
CA LYS A 7 11.23 8.95 -0.22
C LYS A 7 11.58 7.60 0.37
N TYR A 8 12.16 6.72 -0.43
CA TYR A 8 12.50 5.37 0.00
C TYR A 8 14.00 5.13 -0.05
N ILE A 9 14.54 4.61 1.04
CA ILE A 9 15.94 4.22 1.15
C ILE A 9 15.96 2.75 1.56
N PRO A 10 16.05 1.82 0.61
CA PRO A 10 16.07 0.38 0.89
C PRO A 10 17.41 -0.11 1.39
N LYS A 11 17.36 -1.23 2.09
CA LYS A 11 18.53 -2.06 2.40
C LYS A 11 18.32 -3.45 1.82
N SER A 12 19.40 -4.21 1.67
CA SER A 12 19.30 -5.59 1.21
C SER A 12 18.56 -6.45 2.22
N VAL A 13 17.70 -7.35 1.73
CA VAL A 13 16.99 -8.30 2.57
C VAL A 13 17.99 -9.15 3.35
N ASN A 14 17.90 -9.10 4.67
CA ASN A 14 18.74 -9.87 5.60
C ASN A 14 17.91 -10.57 6.67
N ARG A 15 16.60 -10.50 6.58
CA ARG A 15 15.64 -11.20 7.45
C ARG A 15 14.59 -11.87 6.57
N GLY A 16 14.32 -13.15 6.86
CA GLY A 16 13.29 -13.90 6.16
C GLY A 16 13.60 -14.16 4.70
N GLY A 17 12.55 -14.24 3.93
CA GLY A 17 12.54 -14.44 2.48
C GLY A 17 11.13 -14.77 2.05
N HIS A 18 10.58 -14.03 1.09
CA HIS A 18 9.25 -14.26 0.55
C HIS A 18 9.18 -13.77 -0.89
N GLY A 19 8.57 -14.59 -1.74
CA GLY A 19 8.42 -14.25 -3.15
C GLY A 19 9.76 -13.93 -3.82
N GLU A 20 9.81 -12.81 -4.52
CA GLU A 20 11.01 -12.33 -5.20
C GLU A 20 12.05 -11.74 -4.24
N LEU A 21 11.66 -11.44 -3.00
CA LEU A 21 12.56 -10.84 -2.02
C LEU A 21 13.23 -11.90 -1.15
N THR A 22 14.27 -12.51 -1.71
CA THR A 22 15.13 -13.46 -1.00
C THR A 22 16.37 -12.74 -0.47
N ASN A 23 17.13 -13.40 0.41
CA ASN A 23 18.33 -12.84 1.02
C ASN A 23 19.26 -12.23 -0.02
N GLY A 24 19.72 -11.02 0.23
CA GLY A 24 20.61 -10.27 -0.65
C GLY A 24 19.92 -9.42 -1.70
N LYS A 25 18.64 -9.64 -1.98
CA LYS A 25 17.88 -8.78 -2.88
C LYS A 25 17.57 -7.45 -2.19
N MET A 26 17.49 -6.38 -2.98
CA MET A 26 17.12 -5.08 -2.43
C MET A 26 15.64 -5.09 -2.01
N ASP A 27 15.36 -4.61 -0.80
CA ASP A 27 13.99 -4.53 -0.26
C ASP A 27 13.11 -3.62 -1.10
N LYS A 28 11.80 -3.74 -0.93
CA LYS A 28 10.78 -2.91 -1.58
C LYS A 28 9.87 -2.31 -0.52
N CYS A 29 9.42 -1.08 -0.75
CA CYS A 29 8.39 -0.48 0.11
C CYS A 29 7.00 -0.83 -0.40
N SER A 30 6.00 -0.46 0.40
CA SER A 30 4.60 -0.57 0.03
C SER A 30 3.85 0.67 0.50
N ILE A 31 3.04 1.22 -0.37
CA ILE A 31 1.99 2.17 -0.02
C ILE A 31 0.75 1.68 -0.76
N TYR A 32 -0.32 1.41 -0.02
CA TYR A 32 -1.57 1.01 -0.64
C TYR A 32 -2.76 1.62 0.07
N ILE A 33 -3.88 1.64 -0.63
CA ILE A 33 -5.16 2.08 -0.12
C ILE A 33 -6.21 1.03 -0.45
N ALA A 34 -7.07 0.74 0.51
CA ALA A 34 -8.21 -0.14 0.32
C ALA A 34 -9.47 0.52 0.87
N LEU A 35 -10.57 0.35 0.16
CA LEU A 35 -11.90 0.69 0.64
C LEU A 35 -12.59 -0.61 1.04
N CYS A 36 -13.12 -0.65 2.25
CA CYS A 36 -13.59 -1.87 2.88
C CYS A 36 -15.03 -1.73 3.34
N LYS A 37 -15.76 -2.86 3.37
CA LYS A 37 -17.15 -2.92 3.87
C LYS A 37 -17.22 -3.55 5.27
N TRP A 38 -16.21 -3.36 6.09
CA TRP A 38 -16.18 -3.87 7.45
C TRP A 38 -17.30 -3.25 8.32
N SER A 39 -17.82 -4.05 9.23
CA SER A 39 -18.80 -3.58 10.22
C SER A 39 -18.15 -2.94 11.44
N SER A 40 -16.86 -3.20 11.64
CA SER A 40 -16.08 -2.64 12.75
C SER A 40 -14.62 -2.51 12.34
N ARG A 41 -13.86 -1.76 13.14
CA ARG A 41 -12.43 -1.56 12.90
C ARG A 41 -11.68 -2.90 12.91
N PHE A 42 -10.84 -3.11 11.89
CA PHE A 42 -9.93 -4.26 11.85
C PHE A 42 -8.77 -4.04 12.81
N ARG A 43 -8.43 -5.08 13.58
CA ARG A 43 -7.29 -5.03 14.49
C ARG A 43 -6.21 -6.03 14.01
N VAL A 44 -5.05 -5.50 13.63
CA VAL A 44 -3.88 -6.31 13.31
C VAL A 44 -3.30 -6.89 14.60
N ASN A 45 -2.98 -8.18 14.57
CA ASN A 45 -2.29 -8.85 15.69
C ASN A 45 -1.15 -9.69 15.13
N THR A 46 0.07 -9.20 15.31
CA THR A 46 1.27 -9.85 14.80
C THR A 46 1.60 -11.15 15.52
N GLN A 47 1.17 -11.28 16.78
CA GLN A 47 1.44 -12.50 17.56
C GLN A 47 0.60 -13.68 17.08
N THR A 48 -0.61 -13.42 16.63
CA THR A 48 -1.50 -14.46 16.09
C THR A 48 -1.45 -14.57 14.58
N GLY A 49 -0.66 -13.72 13.91
CA GLY A 49 -0.59 -13.68 12.45
C GLY A 49 -1.84 -13.10 11.80
N THR A 50 -2.58 -12.26 12.51
CA THR A 50 -3.81 -11.65 12.00
C THR A 50 -3.48 -10.38 11.24
N PHE A 51 -3.54 -10.45 9.92
CA PHE A 51 -3.33 -9.33 9.01
C PHE A 51 -4.53 -9.14 8.10
N VAL A 52 -4.61 -7.97 7.47
CA VAL A 52 -5.67 -7.70 6.49
C VAL A 52 -5.51 -8.64 5.29
N ASP A 53 -6.57 -9.34 4.94
CA ASP A 53 -6.62 -10.15 3.73
C ASP A 53 -7.11 -9.30 2.56
N LEU A 54 -6.18 -8.86 1.72
CA LEU A 54 -6.49 -8.01 0.57
C LEU A 54 -7.24 -8.76 -0.55
N ASN A 55 -7.35 -10.08 -0.45
CA ASN A 55 -8.14 -10.89 -1.38
C ASN A 55 -9.56 -11.15 -0.88
N SER A 56 -9.88 -10.71 0.33
CA SER A 56 -11.21 -10.84 0.91
C SER A 56 -12.25 -10.07 0.10
N SER A 57 -13.49 -10.60 0.06
CA SER A 57 -14.63 -9.91 -0.54
C SER A 57 -15.02 -8.63 0.21
N ASP A 58 -14.47 -8.42 1.41
CA ASP A 58 -14.67 -7.19 2.16
C ASP A 58 -13.91 -6.01 1.57
N ILE A 59 -12.93 -6.25 0.72
CA ILE A 59 -12.19 -5.22 0.02
C ILE A 59 -12.95 -4.88 -1.27
N ILE A 60 -13.54 -3.70 -1.32
CA ILE A 60 -14.37 -3.28 -2.46
C ILE A 60 -13.61 -2.41 -3.46
N ALA A 61 -12.49 -1.84 -3.05
CA ALA A 61 -11.61 -1.09 -3.94
C ALA A 61 -10.17 -1.13 -3.42
N TYR A 62 -9.22 -1.05 -4.33
CA TYR A 62 -7.81 -1.19 -3.98
C TYR A 62 -6.91 -0.43 -4.95
N GLY A 63 -5.81 0.09 -4.44
CA GLY A 63 -4.72 0.67 -5.23
C GLY A 63 -3.41 0.62 -4.49
N GLU A 64 -2.31 0.50 -5.22
CA GLU A 64 -0.97 0.43 -4.63
C GLU A 64 0.06 1.13 -5.51
N LEU A 65 1.22 1.46 -4.94
CA LEU A 65 2.37 1.90 -5.72
C LEU A 65 2.70 0.87 -6.81
N SER A 66 3.15 1.35 -7.95
CA SER A 66 3.71 0.47 -8.97
C SER A 66 4.96 -0.23 -8.45
N ASP A 67 5.32 -1.36 -9.06
CA ASP A 67 6.54 -2.07 -8.69
C ASP A 67 7.79 -1.20 -8.87
N ALA A 68 7.82 -0.39 -9.93
CA ALA A 68 8.93 0.53 -10.19
C ALA A 68 9.08 1.56 -9.06
N GLU A 69 7.98 2.13 -8.59
CA GLU A 69 7.99 3.09 -7.48
C GLU A 69 8.37 2.43 -6.16
N ALA A 70 7.88 1.22 -5.91
CA ALA A 70 8.19 0.46 -4.69
C ALA A 70 9.65 -0.02 -4.64
N SER A 71 10.30 -0.13 -5.79
CA SER A 71 11.66 -0.66 -5.95
C SER A 71 12.73 0.40 -6.12
N ARG A 72 12.42 1.68 -5.88
CA ARG A 72 13.38 2.76 -6.04
C ARG A 72 14.58 2.58 -5.12
N THR A 73 15.77 2.82 -5.67
CA THR A 73 17.06 2.68 -4.95
C THR A 73 17.90 3.95 -4.97
N ASP A 74 17.44 4.97 -5.68
CA ASP A 74 18.23 6.18 -5.98
C ASP A 74 17.57 7.48 -5.53
N MET A 75 16.56 7.39 -4.66
CA MET A 75 15.83 8.58 -4.22
C MET A 75 16.68 9.42 -3.25
N LYS A 76 16.83 10.69 -3.56
CA LYS A 76 17.55 11.67 -2.74
C LYS A 76 16.61 12.67 -2.08
N GLU A 77 15.43 12.83 -2.64
CA GLU A 77 14.41 13.79 -2.22
C GLU A 77 13.05 13.13 -2.24
N TYR A 78 12.06 13.77 -1.62
CA TYR A 78 10.66 13.36 -1.74
C TYR A 78 10.21 13.52 -3.20
N GLU A 79 9.49 12.51 -3.70
CA GLU A 79 8.88 12.56 -5.02
C GLU A 79 7.40 12.28 -4.90
N LYS A 80 6.61 12.91 -5.75
CA LYS A 80 5.17 12.73 -5.79
C LYS A 80 4.81 11.35 -6.29
N PHE A 81 3.81 10.74 -5.67
CA PHE A 81 3.16 9.53 -6.19
C PHE A 81 1.67 9.77 -6.40
N GLU A 82 1.07 9.01 -7.30
CA GLU A 82 -0.36 8.96 -7.52
C GLU A 82 -0.79 7.50 -7.61
N ILE A 83 -1.77 7.11 -6.82
CA ILE A 83 -2.31 5.75 -6.82
C ILE A 83 -3.77 5.82 -7.22
N ASP A 84 -4.12 5.19 -8.33
CA ASP A 84 -5.49 5.04 -8.75
C ASP A 84 -6.17 3.94 -7.94
N ILE A 85 -7.38 4.22 -7.48
CA ILE A 85 -8.18 3.28 -6.70
C ILE A 85 -9.11 2.57 -7.67
N LYS A 86 -8.98 1.25 -7.79
CA LYS A 86 -9.80 0.44 -8.68
C LYS A 86 -10.85 -0.31 -7.90
N TYR A 87 -12.11 -0.12 -8.28
CA TYR A 87 -13.23 -0.79 -7.64
C TYR A 87 -13.35 -2.24 -8.11
N ARG A 88 -13.56 -3.12 -7.16
CA ARG A 88 -13.87 -4.54 -7.39
C ARG A 88 -15.37 -4.79 -7.34
N ASN A 89 -16.10 -3.91 -6.64
CA ASN A 89 -17.55 -3.99 -6.46
C ASN A 89 -18.12 -2.57 -6.51
N LEU A 90 -18.97 -2.30 -7.48
CA LEU A 90 -19.56 -0.97 -7.72
C LEU A 90 -20.91 -0.77 -7.04
N THR A 91 -21.45 -1.81 -6.39
CA THR A 91 -22.80 -1.78 -5.80
C THR A 91 -22.80 -1.66 -4.29
N THR A 92 -21.66 -1.83 -3.65
CA THR A 92 -21.54 -1.79 -2.20
C THR A 92 -20.79 -0.52 -1.78
N GLU A 93 -21.36 0.24 -0.85
CA GLU A 93 -20.72 1.43 -0.32
C GLU A 93 -19.61 1.04 0.68
N PRO A 94 -18.47 1.70 0.63
CA PRO A 94 -17.42 1.48 1.61
C PRO A 94 -17.80 2.06 2.97
N THR A 95 -17.37 1.40 4.01
CA THR A 95 -17.53 1.84 5.40
C THR A 95 -16.23 2.25 6.05
N TYR A 96 -15.11 1.74 5.54
CA TYR A 96 -13.77 2.06 6.05
C TYR A 96 -12.80 2.32 4.91
N ILE A 97 -11.85 3.22 5.19
CA ILE A 97 -10.67 3.43 4.37
C ILE A 97 -9.48 2.89 5.14
N LEU A 98 -8.65 2.09 4.46
CA LEU A 98 -7.39 1.59 4.99
C LEU A 98 -6.26 2.14 4.14
N ILE A 99 -5.31 2.83 4.76
CA ILE A 99 -4.09 3.28 4.09
C ILE A 99 -2.92 2.68 4.87
N VAL A 100 -2.05 1.98 4.16
CA VAL A 100 -0.87 1.35 4.75
C VAL A 100 0.37 1.81 4.02
N ALA A 101 1.38 2.22 4.78
CA ALA A 101 2.70 2.53 4.28
C ALA A 101 3.72 1.72 5.07
N SER A 102 4.60 1.01 4.38
CA SER A 102 5.57 0.12 5.00
C SER A 102 6.92 0.21 4.28
N ALA A 103 7.99 0.25 5.06
CA ALA A 103 9.36 0.24 4.52
C ALA A 103 9.75 -1.13 3.96
N SER A 104 9.04 -2.21 4.34
CA SER A 104 9.27 -3.56 3.85
C SER A 104 7.96 -4.15 3.36
N LYS A 105 7.84 -4.35 2.06
CA LYS A 105 6.62 -4.83 1.41
C LYS A 105 6.12 -6.15 1.99
N TYR A 106 7.03 -7.06 2.31
CA TYR A 106 6.70 -8.36 2.86
C TYR A 106 6.98 -8.46 4.36
N GLY A 107 6.84 -7.34 5.07
CA GLY A 107 6.97 -7.32 6.53
C GLY A 107 6.03 -8.28 7.25
N ASP A 108 4.84 -8.52 6.70
CA ASP A 108 3.87 -9.48 7.23
C ASP A 108 4.41 -10.92 7.20
N TYR A 109 5.37 -11.19 6.34
CA TYR A 109 6.08 -12.47 6.23
C TYR A 109 7.45 -12.43 6.90
N PHE A 110 7.67 -11.45 7.78
CA PHE A 110 8.93 -11.23 8.49
C PHE A 110 10.14 -11.12 7.55
N THR A 111 9.91 -10.57 6.37
CA THR A 111 10.91 -10.40 5.32
C THR A 111 11.22 -8.92 5.13
N GLY A 112 12.50 -8.58 5.14
CA GLY A 112 12.93 -7.22 4.90
C GLY A 112 14.42 -7.01 5.10
N GLY A 113 14.87 -5.82 4.75
CA GLY A 113 16.22 -5.35 5.00
C GLY A 113 16.25 -4.45 6.23
N GLU A 114 16.99 -4.82 7.26
CA GLU A 114 17.14 -3.97 8.43
C GLU A 114 17.69 -2.61 8.03
N GLY A 115 17.02 -1.54 8.48
CA GLY A 115 17.39 -0.17 8.16
C GLY A 115 16.72 0.38 6.90
N SER A 116 15.93 -0.41 6.17
CA SER A 116 15.09 0.14 5.11
C SER A 116 14.17 1.22 5.68
N SER A 117 14.11 2.39 5.03
CA SER A 117 13.41 3.55 5.56
C SER A 117 12.48 4.13 4.51
N LEU A 118 11.22 4.31 4.87
CA LEU A 118 10.22 4.96 4.05
C LEU A 118 9.76 6.25 4.74
N TYR A 119 9.93 7.35 4.05
CA TYR A 119 9.47 8.67 4.48
C TYR A 119 8.23 9.04 3.66
N ILE A 120 7.18 9.50 4.32
CA ILE A 120 5.91 9.85 3.69
C ILE A 120 5.46 11.23 4.13
N ASP A 121 4.78 11.95 3.25
CA ASP A 121 4.26 13.28 3.54
C ASP A 121 3.08 13.61 2.63
N GLU A 122 2.22 14.50 3.10
CA GLU A 122 1.14 15.15 2.33
C GLU A 122 0.20 14.17 1.61
N PHE A 123 -0.26 13.13 2.32
CA PHE A 123 -1.25 12.22 1.76
C PHE A 123 -2.59 12.93 1.59
N GLU A 124 -3.18 12.78 0.40
CA GLU A 124 -4.43 13.41 0.04
C GLU A 124 -5.29 12.46 -0.79
N LEU A 125 -6.58 12.38 -0.45
CA LEU A 125 -7.57 11.68 -1.27
C LEU A 125 -8.21 12.68 -2.23
N GLY A 126 -8.16 12.38 -3.52
CA GLY A 126 -8.72 13.21 -4.56
C GLY A 126 -9.78 12.47 -5.37
N PHE A 127 -10.67 13.24 -5.97
CA PHE A 127 -11.65 12.74 -6.91
C PHE A 127 -11.22 13.06 -8.34
N ASP A 128 -11.54 12.15 -9.25
CA ASP A 128 -11.51 12.43 -10.67
C ASP A 128 -12.90 12.93 -11.07
N TYR A 129 -13.03 14.24 -11.20
CA TYR A 129 -14.32 14.86 -11.55
C TYR A 129 -14.83 14.42 -12.92
N ASN A 130 -13.96 14.10 -13.84
CA ASN A 130 -14.38 13.62 -15.14
C ASN A 130 -15.03 12.25 -15.04
N ALA A 131 -14.43 11.34 -14.28
CA ALA A 131 -15.03 10.04 -14.02
C ALA A 131 -16.32 10.17 -13.21
N ALA A 132 -16.35 11.02 -12.20
CA ALA A 132 -17.51 11.24 -11.35
C ALA A 132 -18.70 11.78 -12.13
N SER A 133 -18.49 12.63 -13.13
CA SER A 133 -19.57 13.19 -13.94
C SER A 133 -20.28 12.15 -14.79
N PHE A 134 -19.65 11.05 -15.13
CA PHE A 134 -20.27 9.96 -15.87
C PHE A 134 -21.16 9.07 -15.00
N THR A 135 -20.87 8.98 -13.73
CA THR A 135 -21.62 8.11 -12.82
C THR A 135 -22.94 8.71 -12.39
N ASN A 136 -23.16 9.99 -12.59
CA ASN A 136 -24.39 10.72 -12.18
C ASN A 136 -25.46 10.77 -13.27
N GLU A 137 -25.21 10.19 -14.40
CA GLU A 137 -26.13 10.11 -15.52
C GLU A 137 -26.78 8.72 -15.59
#